data_e3a7cdd54caae7d4d5a8eb16c995dae6
#
_entry.id   e3a7cdd54caae7d4d5a8eb16c995dae6
#
_cell.length_a   1.000
_cell.length_b   1.000
_cell.length_c   1.000
_cell.angle_alpha   90.00
_cell.angle_beta   90.00
_cell.angle_gamma   90.00
#
_symmetry.space_group_name_H-M   'P 1'
#
loop_
_entity.id
_entity.type
_entity.pdbx_description
1 polymer ?
#
loop_
_entity_poly.entity_id
_entity_poly.type
_entity_poly.pdbx_seq_one_letter_code
_entity_poly.pdbx_strand_id
1 'polypeptide(L)'
;MKKFLLLNLLCFLLLASCGSKQDFDATGTFEADEVTLSAETSGRLLTMNADEGMRVKRGDVLAVVDTAALYLQRHQLAAQQSALLKSRPDIGKQVASLRSQIAKQEREVTRIENLLKGNAATQKQLDDAEAQLGVLRNQLDATLAQLGSSSEVIEQNASAIEWQMKQLDLQLERSRITSPISGTVLATYVGVGEMAVAGRPVAKVADLDRMYLRAYFTSDQLSKVSVGQKVKVVADFGGSECYEYEGTVKWIASESEFTPKNIQTRNSRANLVYAAKIAVVNDGRLKIGVYGEVII
;
A
#
# COMPACT_ATOMS: atom_id res chain seq x y z
N MET A 1 -33.28 -33.48 -72.49
CA MET A 1 -33.67 -32.22 -71.79
C MET A 1 -33.89 -32.37 -70.30
N LYS A 2 -34.60 -33.39 -69.80
CA LYS A 2 -34.84 -33.55 -68.33
C LYS A 2 -33.60 -33.73 -67.48
N LYS A 3 -32.56 -34.41 -67.93
CA LYS A 3 -31.29 -34.64 -67.20
C LYS A 3 -30.44 -33.35 -67.08
N PHE A 4 -30.50 -32.44 -68.01
CA PHE A 4 -29.82 -31.15 -67.99
C PHE A 4 -30.48 -30.17 -67.06
N LEU A 5 -31.83 -30.26 -66.93
CA LEU A 5 -32.56 -29.43 -66.00
C LEU A 5 -32.31 -29.83 -64.52
N LEU A 6 -32.20 -31.14 -64.26
CA LEU A 6 -31.88 -31.68 -62.92
C LEU A 6 -30.43 -31.35 -62.49
N LEU A 7 -29.48 -31.37 -63.43
CA LEU A 7 -28.09 -30.99 -63.15
C LEU A 7 -27.96 -29.49 -62.83
N ASN A 8 -28.71 -28.62 -63.55
CA ASN A 8 -28.74 -27.20 -63.25
C ASN A 8 -29.41 -26.89 -61.90
N LEU A 9 -30.49 -27.62 -61.51
CA LEU A 9 -31.19 -27.46 -60.26
C LEU A 9 -30.30 -27.90 -59.07
N LEU A 10 -29.48 -28.97 -59.25
CA LEU A 10 -28.51 -29.43 -58.24
C LEU A 10 -27.35 -28.44 -58.04
N CYS A 11 -26.87 -27.80 -59.15
CA CYS A 11 -25.87 -26.76 -59.08
C CYS A 11 -26.33 -25.48 -58.37
N PHE A 12 -27.66 -25.14 -58.52
CA PHE A 12 -28.25 -23.97 -57.86
C PHE A 12 -28.47 -24.19 -56.36
N LEU A 13 -28.66 -25.43 -55.89
CA LEU A 13 -28.78 -25.80 -54.47
C LEU A 13 -27.42 -25.79 -53.73
N LEU A 14 -26.29 -25.94 -54.45
CA LEU A 14 -24.95 -25.88 -53.86
C LEU A 14 -24.43 -24.46 -53.66
N LEU A 15 -25.08 -23.44 -54.23
CA LEU A 15 -24.71 -22.02 -54.10
C LEU A 15 -25.39 -21.32 -52.91
N ALA A 16 -26.35 -21.99 -52.23
CA ALA A 16 -27.04 -21.41 -51.07
C ALA A 16 -26.37 -21.60 -49.72
N SER A 17 -25.13 -22.19 -49.68
CA SER A 17 -24.36 -22.29 -48.44
C SER A 17 -23.43 -21.07 -48.28
N CYS A 18 -24.00 -19.88 -48.34
CA CYS A 18 -23.35 -18.70 -47.82
C CYS A 18 -23.68 -18.61 -46.31
N GLY A 19 -22.79 -19.14 -45.47
CA GLY A 19 -22.88 -18.91 -44.05
C GLY A 19 -22.96 -17.41 -43.79
N SER A 20 -23.98 -16.97 -43.04
CA SER A 20 -24.14 -15.57 -42.62
C SER A 20 -22.92 -15.23 -41.76
N LYS A 21 -21.99 -14.44 -42.33
CA LYS A 21 -20.99 -13.78 -41.49
C LYS A 21 -21.74 -12.86 -40.56
N GLN A 22 -21.70 -13.13 -39.27
CA GLN A 22 -22.14 -12.17 -38.28
C GLN A 22 -21.33 -10.88 -38.51
N ASP A 23 -21.99 -9.77 -38.77
CA ASP A 23 -21.36 -8.46 -38.84
C ASP A 23 -21.12 -8.00 -37.42
N PHE A 24 -19.87 -7.81 -37.05
CA PHE A 24 -19.46 -7.28 -35.77
C PHE A 24 -19.26 -5.77 -35.86
N ASP A 25 -19.69 -5.05 -34.82
CA ASP A 25 -19.60 -3.59 -34.80
C ASP A 25 -18.19 -3.13 -34.39
N ALA A 26 -17.51 -3.84 -33.48
CA ALA A 26 -16.17 -3.50 -33.05
C ALA A 26 -15.37 -4.76 -32.68
N THR A 27 -14.05 -4.63 -32.68
CA THR A 27 -13.13 -5.70 -32.30
C THR A 27 -12.12 -5.18 -31.29
N GLY A 28 -11.61 -6.07 -30.44
CA GLY A 28 -10.65 -5.71 -29.41
C GLY A 28 -9.93 -6.90 -28.81
N THR A 29 -9.28 -6.67 -27.69
CA THR A 29 -8.62 -7.71 -26.91
C THR A 29 -9.06 -7.66 -25.45
N PHE A 30 -9.13 -8.83 -24.83
CA PHE A 30 -9.44 -8.93 -23.40
C PHE A 30 -8.24 -8.52 -22.55
N GLU A 31 -8.51 -7.65 -21.60
CA GLU A 31 -7.57 -7.14 -20.60
C GLU A 31 -8.11 -7.42 -19.18
N ALA A 32 -7.25 -7.40 -18.18
CA ALA A 32 -7.61 -7.46 -16.78
C ALA A 32 -6.96 -6.31 -16.01
N ASP A 33 -7.47 -6.00 -14.83
CA ASP A 33 -6.79 -5.08 -13.93
C ASP A 33 -5.57 -5.79 -13.32
N GLU A 34 -4.39 -5.37 -13.73
CA GLU A 34 -3.12 -5.94 -13.30
C GLU A 34 -2.40 -5.02 -12.32
N VAL A 35 -1.79 -5.61 -11.30
CA VAL A 35 -0.91 -4.92 -10.38
C VAL A 35 0.45 -5.60 -10.36
N THR A 36 1.48 -4.83 -10.66
CA THR A 36 2.87 -5.27 -10.52
C THR A 36 3.35 -4.94 -9.12
N LEU A 37 3.68 -5.96 -8.36
CA LEU A 37 4.20 -5.88 -7.01
C LEU A 37 5.72 -5.72 -7.08
N SER A 38 6.22 -4.63 -6.55
CA SER A 38 7.66 -4.35 -6.48
C SER A 38 8.16 -4.47 -5.04
N ALA A 39 9.43 -4.84 -4.87
CA ALA A 39 10.08 -4.79 -3.57
C ALA A 39 10.18 -3.33 -3.09
N GLU A 40 9.81 -3.07 -1.84
CA GLU A 40 9.99 -1.75 -1.22
C GLU A 40 11.31 -1.66 -0.44
N THR A 41 11.89 -2.82 -0.09
CA THR A 41 13.19 -2.93 0.58
C THR A 41 14.12 -3.83 -0.23
N SER A 42 15.43 -3.60 -0.10
CA SER A 42 16.44 -4.44 -0.75
C SER A 42 16.95 -5.50 0.22
N GLY A 43 17.10 -6.73 -0.26
CA GLY A 43 17.63 -7.86 0.52
C GLY A 43 17.39 -9.18 -0.20
N ARG A 44 17.90 -10.26 0.37
CA ARG A 44 17.68 -11.62 -0.15
C ARG A 44 16.23 -12.03 0.09
N LEU A 45 15.59 -12.65 -0.89
CA LEU A 45 14.25 -13.20 -0.74
C LEU A 45 14.32 -14.49 0.06
N LEU A 46 13.69 -14.51 1.25
CA LEU A 46 13.68 -15.69 2.13
C LEU A 46 12.59 -16.68 1.74
N THR A 47 11.42 -16.17 1.40
CA THR A 47 10.26 -16.98 1.00
C THR A 47 9.58 -16.36 -0.21
N MET A 48 9.03 -17.22 -1.05
CA MET A 48 8.12 -16.87 -2.14
C MET A 48 6.94 -17.83 -2.05
N ASN A 49 5.77 -17.30 -1.65
CA ASN A 49 4.53 -18.04 -1.45
C ASN A 49 3.55 -17.79 -2.61
N ALA A 50 4.07 -17.47 -3.78
CA ALA A 50 3.29 -17.12 -4.96
C ALA A 50 3.83 -17.88 -6.16
N ASP A 51 3.11 -18.89 -6.59
CA ASP A 51 3.37 -19.60 -7.84
C ASP A 51 2.48 -19.04 -8.96
N GLU A 52 2.97 -19.07 -10.19
CA GLU A 52 2.19 -18.66 -11.36
C GLU A 52 0.92 -19.49 -11.49
N GLY A 53 -0.21 -18.83 -11.68
CA GLY A 53 -1.54 -19.45 -11.70
C GLY A 53 -2.20 -19.60 -10.31
N MET A 54 -1.50 -19.31 -9.22
CA MET A 54 -2.05 -19.39 -7.87
C MET A 54 -3.06 -18.26 -7.64
N ARG A 55 -4.20 -18.57 -7.01
CA ARG A 55 -5.16 -17.56 -6.53
C ARG A 55 -4.74 -17.00 -5.19
N VAL A 56 -4.77 -15.69 -5.08
CA VAL A 56 -4.39 -14.93 -3.88
C VAL A 56 -5.50 -13.95 -3.49
N LYS A 57 -5.58 -13.65 -2.20
CA LYS A 57 -6.49 -12.65 -1.66
C LYS A 57 -5.75 -11.36 -1.35
N ARG A 58 -6.49 -10.27 -1.32
CA ARG A 58 -5.95 -8.99 -0.84
C ARG A 58 -5.40 -9.14 0.57
N GLY A 59 -4.15 -8.73 0.78
CA GLY A 59 -3.41 -8.83 2.05
C GLY A 59 -2.58 -10.10 2.22
N ASP A 60 -2.70 -11.09 1.33
CA ASP A 60 -1.86 -12.29 1.37
C ASP A 60 -0.39 -11.92 1.17
N VAL A 61 0.49 -12.51 1.99
CA VAL A 61 1.94 -12.31 1.90
C VAL A 61 2.49 -13.23 0.82
N LEU A 62 2.96 -12.63 -0.27
CA LEU A 62 3.50 -13.35 -1.42
C LEU A 62 4.99 -13.63 -1.30
N ALA A 63 5.72 -12.71 -0.69
CA ALA A 63 7.17 -12.86 -0.51
C ALA A 63 7.64 -12.14 0.74
N VAL A 64 8.78 -12.59 1.29
CA VAL A 64 9.43 -11.98 2.44
C VAL A 64 10.91 -11.76 2.13
N VAL A 65 11.35 -10.52 2.26
CA VAL A 65 12.76 -10.12 2.15
C VAL A 65 13.46 -10.32 3.49
N ASP A 66 14.75 -10.65 3.51
CA ASP A 66 15.54 -10.81 4.72
C ASP A 66 15.60 -9.52 5.53
N THR A 67 15.21 -9.63 6.79
CA THR A 67 15.11 -8.51 7.74
C THR A 67 16.02 -8.66 8.94
N ALA A 68 16.92 -9.64 8.95
CA ALA A 68 17.75 -9.94 10.12
C ALA A 68 18.53 -8.72 10.59
N ALA A 69 19.13 -7.96 9.67
CA ALA A 69 19.88 -6.74 9.99
C ALA A 69 18.99 -5.65 10.60
N LEU A 70 17.80 -5.42 10.04
CA LEU A 70 16.83 -4.43 10.54
C LEU A 70 16.34 -4.80 11.95
N TYR A 71 16.05 -6.09 12.16
CA TYR A 71 15.63 -6.61 13.45
C TYR A 71 16.69 -6.39 14.53
N LEU A 72 17.96 -6.71 14.23
CA LEU A 72 19.08 -6.49 15.15
C LEU A 72 19.28 -5.00 15.47
N GLN A 73 19.21 -4.14 14.46
CA GLN A 73 19.31 -2.70 14.63
C GLN A 73 18.19 -2.15 15.52
N ARG A 74 16.96 -2.61 15.32
CA ARG A 74 15.82 -2.25 16.18
C ARG A 74 16.04 -2.65 17.64
N HIS A 75 16.54 -3.87 17.88
CA HIS A 75 16.88 -4.34 19.24
C HIS A 75 17.99 -3.53 19.87
N GLN A 76 19.00 -3.12 19.11
CA GLN A 76 20.07 -2.24 19.60
C GLN A 76 19.50 -0.89 20.06
N LEU A 77 18.62 -0.26 19.26
CA LEU A 77 17.97 0.99 19.64
C LEU A 77 17.08 0.83 20.87
N ALA A 78 16.36 -0.28 21.01
CA ALA A 78 15.53 -0.56 22.18
C ALA A 78 16.40 -0.71 23.45
N ALA A 79 17.53 -1.37 23.36
CA ALA A 79 18.49 -1.46 24.46
C ALA A 79 19.07 -0.09 24.83
N GLN A 80 19.42 0.73 23.84
CA GLN A 80 19.92 2.10 24.05
C GLN A 80 18.86 2.98 24.74
N GLN A 81 17.60 2.95 24.27
CA GLN A 81 16.48 3.68 24.91
C GLN A 81 16.30 3.25 26.37
N SER A 82 16.32 1.93 26.63
CA SER A 82 16.18 1.40 27.98
C SER A 82 17.32 1.85 28.90
N ALA A 83 18.56 1.84 28.42
CA ALA A 83 19.71 2.33 29.18
C ALA A 83 19.60 3.83 29.50
N LEU A 84 19.16 4.62 28.52
CA LEU A 84 18.94 6.06 28.65
C LEU A 84 17.86 6.38 29.70
N LEU A 85 16.73 5.71 29.66
CA LEU A 85 15.63 5.88 30.61
C LEU A 85 16.05 5.46 32.04
N LYS A 86 16.89 4.44 32.19
CA LYS A 86 17.45 4.01 33.48
C LYS A 86 18.43 5.02 34.08
N SER A 87 19.05 5.86 33.26
CA SER A 87 19.95 6.93 33.73
C SER A 87 19.22 8.13 34.30
N ARG A 88 17.88 8.16 34.22
CA ARG A 88 17.06 9.25 34.76
C ARG A 88 17.28 9.43 36.26
N PRO A 89 17.59 10.64 36.72
CA PRO A 89 17.86 10.89 38.12
C PRO A 89 16.60 10.66 38.99
N ASP A 90 16.78 10.00 40.11
CA ASP A 90 15.76 9.93 41.16
C ASP A 90 15.73 11.26 41.94
N ILE A 91 14.89 12.18 41.49
CA ILE A 91 14.78 13.53 42.06
C ILE A 91 14.49 13.43 43.53
N GLY A 92 13.62 12.53 44.00
CA GLY A 92 13.23 12.36 45.38
C GLY A 92 14.43 12.07 46.28
N LYS A 93 15.28 11.11 45.86
CA LYS A 93 16.48 10.76 46.66
C LYS A 93 17.53 11.88 46.65
N GLN A 94 17.73 12.54 45.49
CA GLN A 94 18.74 13.59 45.40
C GLN A 94 18.44 14.82 46.23
N VAL A 95 17.17 15.20 46.37
CA VAL A 95 16.76 16.37 47.19
C VAL A 95 16.42 16.03 48.65
N ALA A 96 16.42 14.76 49.04
CA ALA A 96 16.03 14.32 50.37
C ALA A 96 16.87 14.97 51.48
N SER A 97 18.18 15.10 51.30
CA SER A 97 19.09 15.77 52.25
C SER A 97 18.76 17.25 52.42
N LEU A 98 18.55 17.98 51.31
CA LEU A 98 18.17 19.40 51.35
C LEU A 98 16.84 19.61 52.03
N ARG A 99 15.83 18.77 51.75
CA ARG A 99 14.54 18.82 52.46
C ARG A 99 14.68 18.60 53.96
N SER A 100 15.54 17.68 54.38
CA SER A 100 15.84 17.44 55.78
C SER A 100 16.51 18.65 56.47
N GLN A 101 17.44 19.30 55.74
CA GLN A 101 18.10 20.53 56.24
C GLN A 101 17.11 21.68 56.35
N ILE A 102 16.23 21.88 55.39
CA ILE A 102 15.15 22.88 55.42
C ILE A 102 14.25 22.63 56.63
N ALA A 103 13.76 21.41 56.82
CA ALA A 103 12.90 21.07 57.97
C ALA A 103 13.58 21.29 59.32
N LYS A 104 14.91 21.07 59.42
CA LYS A 104 15.70 21.41 60.59
C LYS A 104 15.75 22.93 60.81
N GLN A 105 16.03 23.69 59.77
CA GLN A 105 16.15 25.15 59.83
C GLN A 105 14.80 25.82 60.15
N GLU A 106 13.69 25.30 59.60
CA GLU A 106 12.34 25.77 59.95
C GLU A 106 12.01 25.62 61.44
N ARG A 107 12.41 24.48 62.02
CA ARG A 107 12.26 24.30 63.50
C ARG A 107 13.14 25.29 64.28
N GLU A 108 14.35 25.63 63.79
CA GLU A 108 15.21 26.60 64.43
C GLU A 108 14.64 28.02 64.35
N VAL A 109 14.11 28.44 63.20
CA VAL A 109 13.40 29.73 63.06
C VAL A 109 12.27 29.80 64.04
N THR A 110 11.39 28.78 64.09
CA THR A 110 10.28 28.74 65.05
C THR A 110 10.73 28.82 66.56
N ARG A 111 11.87 28.15 66.86
CA ARG A 111 12.47 28.21 68.21
C ARG A 111 12.94 29.63 68.54
N ILE A 112 13.63 30.30 67.61
CA ILE A 112 14.14 31.66 67.82
C ILE A 112 12.97 32.66 67.93
N GLU A 113 11.93 32.54 67.10
CA GLU A 113 10.70 33.37 67.20
C GLU A 113 10.06 33.27 68.56
N ASN A 114 9.95 32.07 69.14
CA ASN A 114 9.37 31.87 70.48
C ASN A 114 10.28 32.46 71.60
N LEU A 115 11.59 32.36 71.48
CA LEU A 115 12.54 32.97 72.41
C LEU A 115 12.52 34.50 72.29
N LEU A 116 12.36 35.06 71.12
CA LEU A 116 12.23 36.50 70.88
C LEU A 116 10.96 37.06 71.59
N LYS A 117 9.84 36.36 71.48
CA LYS A 117 8.60 36.69 72.20
C LYS A 117 8.80 36.72 73.74
N GLY A 118 9.70 35.87 74.25
CA GLY A 118 10.10 35.81 75.66
C GLY A 118 11.28 36.75 76.04
N ASN A 119 11.70 37.63 75.11
CA ASN A 119 12.89 38.53 75.31
C ASN A 119 14.20 37.75 75.56
N ALA A 120 14.31 36.49 75.12
CA ALA A 120 15.48 35.59 75.25
C ALA A 120 16.28 35.42 74.01
N ALA A 121 15.94 36.10 72.89
CA ALA A 121 16.69 36.16 71.64
C ALA A 121 16.66 37.60 71.09
N THR A 122 17.51 37.91 70.11
CA THR A 122 17.56 39.20 69.43
C THR A 122 16.95 39.11 68.01
N GLN A 123 16.43 40.25 67.50
CA GLN A 123 15.89 40.31 66.12
C GLN A 123 16.93 39.88 65.11
N LYS A 124 18.19 40.28 65.29
CA LYS A 124 19.30 39.85 64.36
C LYS A 124 19.42 38.33 64.29
N GLN A 125 19.25 37.61 65.44
CA GLN A 125 19.29 36.14 65.40
C GLN A 125 18.13 35.53 64.56
N LEU A 126 16.96 36.13 64.61
CA LEU A 126 15.82 35.72 63.78
C LEU A 126 16.12 35.96 62.29
N ASP A 127 16.54 37.20 61.98
CA ASP A 127 16.84 37.59 60.60
C ASP A 127 17.93 36.70 59.99
N ASP A 128 18.98 36.36 60.77
CA ASP A 128 20.06 35.46 60.32
C ASP A 128 19.52 34.01 60.06
N ALA A 129 18.60 33.53 60.94
CA ALA A 129 18.02 32.19 60.77
C ALA A 129 17.06 32.12 59.60
N GLU A 130 16.26 33.17 59.35
CA GLU A 130 15.39 33.29 58.18
C GLU A 130 16.19 33.41 56.89
N ALA A 131 17.26 34.20 56.86
CA ALA A 131 18.15 34.32 55.73
C ALA A 131 18.76 32.96 55.35
N GLN A 132 19.22 32.19 56.36
CA GLN A 132 19.73 30.83 56.13
C GLN A 132 18.66 29.87 55.57
N LEU A 133 17.41 29.95 56.04
CA LEU A 133 16.29 29.20 55.50
C LEU A 133 16.05 29.54 54.01
N GLY A 134 16.10 30.84 53.69
CA GLY A 134 15.97 31.36 52.33
C GLY A 134 17.05 30.77 51.38
N VAL A 135 18.30 30.73 51.85
CA VAL A 135 19.39 30.12 51.06
C VAL A 135 19.12 28.65 50.77
N LEU A 136 18.71 27.87 51.78
CA LEU A 136 18.42 26.43 51.57
C LEU A 136 17.24 26.20 50.65
N ARG A 137 16.18 27.02 50.72
CA ARG A 137 15.05 26.93 49.78
C ARG A 137 15.46 27.25 48.35
N ASN A 138 16.20 28.33 48.15
CA ASN A 138 16.72 28.69 46.80
C ASN A 138 17.61 27.61 46.24
N GLN A 139 18.43 26.95 47.07
CA GLN A 139 19.26 25.82 46.64
C GLN A 139 18.42 24.61 46.26
N LEU A 140 17.34 24.31 46.97
CA LEU A 140 16.38 23.25 46.61
C LEU A 140 15.74 23.53 45.26
N ASP A 141 15.26 24.76 45.07
CA ASP A 141 14.59 25.17 43.83
C ASP A 141 15.54 25.07 42.60
N ALA A 142 16.79 25.55 42.75
CA ALA A 142 17.80 25.43 41.73
C ALA A 142 18.12 23.97 41.38
N THR A 143 18.23 23.12 42.44
CA THR A 143 18.50 21.68 42.24
C THR A 143 17.34 20.98 41.54
N LEU A 144 16.08 21.28 41.94
CA LEU A 144 14.88 20.74 41.31
C LEU A 144 14.79 21.15 39.83
N ALA A 145 15.04 22.43 39.53
CA ALA A 145 15.07 22.93 38.16
C ALA A 145 16.12 22.22 37.30
N GLN A 146 17.33 22.03 37.80
CA GLN A 146 18.41 21.34 37.12
C GLN A 146 18.07 19.86 36.85
N LEU A 147 17.56 19.15 37.87
CA LEU A 147 17.18 17.74 37.74
C LEU A 147 15.96 17.56 36.84
N GLY A 148 15.02 18.49 36.87
CA GLY A 148 13.85 18.54 35.99
C GLY A 148 14.30 18.67 34.54
N SER A 149 15.13 19.67 34.24
CA SER A 149 15.70 19.89 32.89
C SER A 149 16.50 18.67 32.41
N SER A 150 17.33 18.07 33.26
CA SER A 150 18.05 16.85 32.92
C SER A 150 17.12 15.67 32.61
N SER A 151 16.05 15.49 33.36
CA SER A 151 15.03 14.46 33.11
C SER A 151 14.32 14.71 31.80
N GLU A 152 13.97 15.96 31.49
CA GLU A 152 13.32 16.33 30.22
C GLU A 152 14.21 16.04 29.02
N VAL A 153 15.48 16.39 29.06
CA VAL A 153 16.45 16.06 28.00
C VAL A 153 16.54 14.55 27.77
N ILE A 154 16.58 13.76 28.86
CA ILE A 154 16.60 12.29 28.75
C ILE A 154 15.32 11.79 28.08
N GLU A 155 14.17 12.33 28.40
CA GLU A 155 12.87 11.94 27.84
C GLU A 155 12.78 12.31 26.35
N GLN A 156 13.25 13.50 25.97
CA GLN A 156 13.31 13.93 24.58
C GLN A 156 14.24 13.03 23.75
N ASN A 157 15.40 12.68 24.26
CA ASN A 157 16.33 11.77 23.62
C ASN A 157 15.76 10.34 23.48
N ALA A 158 15.05 9.85 24.52
CA ALA A 158 14.38 8.55 24.48
C ALA A 158 13.25 8.53 23.44
N SER A 159 12.51 9.64 23.31
CA SER A 159 11.49 9.82 22.27
C SER A 159 12.11 9.83 20.86
N ALA A 160 13.25 10.50 20.66
CA ALA A 160 13.95 10.48 19.38
C ALA A 160 14.34 9.05 18.95
N ILE A 161 14.84 8.24 19.91
CA ILE A 161 15.15 6.83 19.65
C ILE A 161 13.88 6.04 19.32
N GLU A 162 12.75 6.32 19.97
CA GLU A 162 11.47 5.69 19.65
C GLU A 162 11.04 5.94 18.21
N TRP A 163 11.19 7.16 17.71
CA TRP A 163 10.91 7.47 16.31
C TRP A 163 11.83 6.73 15.33
N GLN A 164 13.11 6.55 15.69
CA GLN A 164 14.02 5.73 14.89
C GLN A 164 13.58 4.25 14.86
N MET A 165 13.11 3.71 15.99
CA MET A 165 12.54 2.34 16.02
C MET A 165 11.28 2.24 15.16
N LYS A 166 10.37 3.22 15.21
CA LYS A 166 9.17 3.25 14.35
C LYS A 166 9.53 3.27 12.86
N GLN A 167 10.61 3.97 12.49
CA GLN A 167 11.10 3.96 11.11
C GLN A 167 11.58 2.56 10.69
N LEU A 168 12.28 1.84 11.58
CA LEU A 168 12.68 0.46 11.32
C LEU A 168 11.47 -0.49 11.28
N ASP A 169 10.48 -0.30 12.14
CA ASP A 169 9.23 -1.09 12.12
C ASP A 169 8.51 -0.96 10.78
N LEU A 170 8.46 0.25 10.20
CA LEU A 170 7.92 0.47 8.87
C LEU A 170 8.73 -0.25 7.77
N GLN A 171 10.07 -0.27 7.89
CA GLN A 171 10.90 -1.01 6.94
C GLN A 171 10.71 -2.53 7.08
N LEU A 172 10.53 -3.04 8.30
CA LEU A 172 10.20 -4.44 8.58
C LEU A 172 8.83 -4.83 7.99
N GLU A 173 7.84 -3.95 8.08
CA GLU A 173 6.53 -4.14 7.44
C GLU A 173 6.66 -4.21 5.93
N ARG A 174 7.37 -3.26 5.31
CA ARG A 174 7.60 -3.18 3.86
C ARG A 174 8.47 -4.31 3.29
N SER A 175 9.15 -5.06 4.14
CA SER A 175 9.87 -6.26 3.72
C SER A 175 8.95 -7.44 3.41
N ARG A 176 7.68 -7.36 3.80
CA ARG A 176 6.64 -8.35 3.50
C ARG A 176 5.84 -7.85 2.29
N ILE A 177 6.08 -8.47 1.14
CA ILE A 177 5.41 -8.11 -0.11
C ILE A 177 4.03 -8.75 -0.11
N THR A 178 2.98 -7.93 -0.05
CA THR A 178 1.58 -8.37 0.03
C THR A 178 0.81 -8.02 -1.22
N SER A 179 -0.23 -8.80 -1.55
CA SER A 179 -1.11 -8.49 -2.66
C SER A 179 -2.12 -7.39 -2.28
N PRO A 180 -2.20 -6.28 -3.02
CA PRO A 180 -3.18 -5.22 -2.79
C PRO A 180 -4.57 -5.56 -3.34
N ILE A 181 -4.68 -6.61 -4.18
CA ILE A 181 -5.92 -7.07 -4.79
C ILE A 181 -6.10 -8.57 -4.57
N SER A 182 -7.32 -9.05 -4.67
CA SER A 182 -7.60 -10.48 -4.86
C SER A 182 -7.52 -10.79 -6.35
N GLY A 183 -6.88 -11.91 -6.71
CA GLY A 183 -6.69 -12.26 -8.11
C GLY A 183 -5.83 -13.50 -8.29
N THR A 184 -5.23 -13.63 -9.45
CA THR A 184 -4.34 -14.73 -9.84
C THR A 184 -2.94 -14.19 -10.11
N VAL A 185 -1.91 -14.87 -9.63
CA VAL A 185 -0.51 -14.56 -9.93
C VAL A 185 -0.24 -14.87 -11.39
N LEU A 186 0.14 -13.86 -12.16
CA LEU A 186 0.44 -14.02 -13.60
C LEU A 186 1.90 -14.39 -13.85
N ALA A 187 2.79 -13.78 -13.07
CA ALA A 187 4.23 -13.99 -13.22
C ALA A 187 4.95 -13.72 -11.89
N THR A 188 6.07 -14.39 -11.70
CA THR A 188 7.06 -14.15 -10.65
C THR A 188 8.40 -13.79 -11.28
N TYR A 189 9.04 -12.74 -10.80
CA TYR A 189 10.25 -12.17 -11.41
C TYR A 189 11.51 -12.44 -10.58
N VAL A 190 11.35 -12.87 -9.33
CA VAL A 190 12.45 -13.09 -8.37
C VAL A 190 12.20 -14.40 -7.64
N GLY A 191 13.21 -15.26 -7.57
CA GLY A 191 13.17 -16.55 -6.88
C GLY A 191 13.66 -16.49 -5.43
N VAL A 192 13.35 -17.51 -4.64
CA VAL A 192 13.88 -17.68 -3.28
C VAL A 192 15.41 -17.75 -3.32
N GLY A 193 16.06 -16.98 -2.46
CA GLY A 193 17.53 -16.87 -2.40
C GLY A 193 18.13 -15.78 -3.29
N GLU A 194 17.38 -15.22 -4.22
CA GLU A 194 17.81 -14.11 -5.07
C GLU A 194 17.68 -12.77 -4.35
N MET A 195 18.33 -11.74 -4.91
CA MET A 195 18.27 -10.37 -4.40
C MET A 195 17.05 -9.64 -4.93
N ALA A 196 16.11 -9.34 -4.05
CA ALA A 196 15.10 -8.31 -4.30
C ALA A 196 15.74 -6.92 -4.14
N VAL A 197 15.49 -6.03 -5.09
CA VAL A 197 15.98 -4.65 -5.08
C VAL A 197 14.79 -3.71 -5.03
N ALA A 198 14.83 -2.71 -4.15
CA ALA A 198 13.76 -1.71 -4.03
C ALA A 198 13.41 -1.09 -5.39
N GLY A 199 12.11 -1.04 -5.71
CA GLY A 199 11.57 -0.56 -6.98
C GLY A 199 11.54 -1.61 -8.10
N ARG A 200 12.16 -2.79 -7.94
CA ARG A 200 12.09 -3.84 -8.96
C ARG A 200 10.86 -4.74 -8.78
N PRO A 201 10.22 -5.18 -9.88
CA PRO A 201 9.12 -6.12 -9.84
C PRO A 201 9.51 -7.44 -9.16
N VAL A 202 8.60 -7.98 -8.34
CA VAL A 202 8.73 -9.29 -7.68
C VAL A 202 7.67 -10.25 -8.19
N ALA A 203 6.43 -9.80 -8.34
CA ALA A 203 5.34 -10.59 -8.87
C ALA A 203 4.32 -9.70 -9.59
N LYS A 204 3.49 -10.31 -10.42
CA LYS A 204 2.36 -9.66 -11.08
C LYS A 204 1.08 -10.41 -10.75
N VAL A 205 0.04 -9.69 -10.30
CA VAL A 205 -1.28 -10.24 -9.95
C VAL A 205 -2.35 -9.55 -10.77
N ALA A 206 -3.34 -10.30 -11.26
CA ALA A 206 -4.48 -9.77 -11.98
C ALA A 206 -5.82 -10.31 -11.45
N ASP A 207 -6.86 -9.47 -11.50
CA ASP A 207 -8.24 -9.91 -11.28
C ASP A 207 -8.78 -10.53 -12.58
N LEU A 208 -8.65 -11.85 -12.70
CA LEU A 208 -9.15 -12.58 -13.88
C LEU A 208 -10.64 -12.93 -13.80
N ASP A 209 -11.32 -12.71 -12.69
CA ASP A 209 -12.74 -12.98 -12.56
C ASP A 209 -13.58 -11.86 -13.23
N ARG A 210 -13.03 -10.65 -13.30
CA ARG A 210 -13.61 -9.49 -13.98
C ARG A 210 -12.64 -8.97 -15.03
N MET A 211 -13.00 -9.17 -16.27
CA MET A 211 -12.17 -8.75 -17.40
C MET A 211 -12.84 -7.62 -18.17
N TYR A 212 -12.06 -6.95 -18.98
CA TYR A 212 -12.55 -5.92 -19.89
C TYR A 212 -12.18 -6.29 -21.32
N LEU A 213 -13.13 -6.19 -22.23
CA LEU A 213 -12.80 -6.12 -23.64
C LEU A 213 -12.47 -4.66 -23.96
N ARG A 214 -11.24 -4.37 -24.34
CA ARG A 214 -10.84 -3.09 -24.92
C ARG A 214 -11.12 -3.15 -26.41
N ALA A 215 -12.34 -2.71 -26.78
CA ALA A 215 -12.82 -2.69 -28.14
C ALA A 215 -12.60 -1.31 -28.78
N TYR A 216 -12.45 -1.28 -30.11
CA TYR A 216 -12.19 -0.08 -30.88
C TYR A 216 -13.34 0.18 -31.85
N PHE A 217 -14.00 1.31 -31.69
CA PHE A 217 -15.12 1.75 -32.48
C PHE A 217 -14.69 2.85 -33.45
N THR A 218 -15.20 2.80 -34.68
CA THR A 218 -15.10 3.94 -35.59
C THR A 218 -16.03 5.07 -35.16
N SER A 219 -15.82 6.29 -35.70
CA SER A 219 -16.69 7.45 -35.37
C SER A 219 -18.17 7.20 -35.64
N ASP A 220 -18.49 6.45 -36.71
CA ASP A 220 -19.87 6.13 -37.08
C ASP A 220 -20.51 5.17 -36.06
N GLN A 221 -19.75 4.17 -35.62
CA GLN A 221 -20.19 3.19 -34.63
C GLN A 221 -20.33 3.83 -33.24
N LEU A 222 -19.46 4.78 -32.90
CA LEU A 222 -19.48 5.47 -31.62
C LEU A 222 -20.81 6.17 -31.34
N SER A 223 -21.49 6.65 -32.38
CA SER A 223 -22.80 7.30 -32.23
C SER A 223 -23.87 6.37 -31.67
N LYS A 224 -23.69 5.05 -31.78
CA LYS A 224 -24.64 4.01 -31.35
C LYS A 224 -24.31 3.42 -29.97
N VAL A 225 -23.17 3.81 -29.35
CA VAL A 225 -22.69 3.24 -28.10
C VAL A 225 -22.73 4.29 -26.99
N SER A 226 -23.22 3.87 -25.83
CA SER A 226 -23.30 4.75 -24.65
C SER A 226 -22.73 4.04 -23.41
N VAL A 227 -22.16 4.82 -22.49
CA VAL A 227 -21.68 4.29 -21.21
C VAL A 227 -22.89 3.74 -20.42
N GLY A 228 -22.74 2.54 -19.87
CA GLY A 228 -23.81 1.80 -19.19
C GLY A 228 -24.62 0.87 -20.09
N GLN A 229 -24.46 0.95 -21.41
CA GLN A 229 -25.16 0.08 -22.36
C GLN A 229 -24.69 -1.37 -22.22
N LYS A 230 -25.66 -2.29 -22.28
CA LYS A 230 -25.40 -3.73 -22.41
C LYS A 230 -25.14 -4.07 -23.87
N VAL A 231 -24.13 -4.85 -24.12
CA VAL A 231 -23.72 -5.29 -25.46
C VAL A 231 -23.38 -6.77 -25.41
N LYS A 232 -23.48 -7.43 -26.53
CA LYS A 232 -23.07 -8.82 -26.69
C LYS A 232 -21.57 -8.84 -27.08
N VAL A 233 -20.80 -9.63 -26.35
CA VAL A 233 -19.38 -9.81 -26.59
C VAL A 233 -19.15 -11.25 -27.02
N VAL A 234 -18.45 -11.44 -28.11
CA VAL A 234 -18.08 -12.76 -28.66
C VAL A 234 -16.57 -12.91 -28.51
N ALA A 235 -16.13 -13.92 -27.78
CA ALA A 235 -14.69 -14.24 -27.65
C ALA A 235 -14.26 -15.17 -28.79
N ASP A 236 -13.22 -14.75 -29.52
CA ASP A 236 -12.64 -15.51 -30.63
C ASP A 236 -11.36 -16.21 -30.18
N PHE A 237 -11.40 -17.53 -30.12
CA PHE A 237 -10.25 -18.38 -29.79
C PHE A 237 -9.51 -18.92 -31.03
N GLY A 238 -9.83 -18.39 -32.24
CA GLY A 238 -9.14 -18.76 -33.50
C GLY A 238 -9.63 -20.07 -34.10
N GLY A 239 -10.76 -20.62 -33.66
CA GLY A 239 -11.38 -21.83 -34.16
C GLY A 239 -12.81 -21.62 -34.68
N SER A 240 -13.59 -22.70 -34.79
CA SER A 240 -15.01 -22.65 -35.10
C SER A 240 -15.89 -22.36 -33.86
N GLU A 241 -15.30 -22.43 -32.67
CA GLU A 241 -16.02 -22.21 -31.40
C GLU A 241 -15.89 -20.75 -30.98
N CYS A 242 -17.04 -20.07 -30.90
CA CYS A 242 -17.15 -18.74 -30.35
C CYS A 242 -17.98 -18.80 -29.07
N TYR A 243 -17.55 -18.09 -28.02
CA TYR A 243 -18.27 -18.01 -26.76
C TYR A 243 -18.84 -16.62 -26.60
N GLU A 244 -20.13 -16.57 -26.28
CA GLU A 244 -20.86 -15.32 -26.09
C GLU A 244 -20.95 -14.93 -24.62
N TYR A 245 -20.73 -13.66 -24.36
CA TYR A 245 -20.79 -13.05 -23.02
C TYR A 245 -21.67 -11.80 -23.06
N GLU A 246 -22.34 -11.51 -21.96
CA GLU A 246 -22.96 -10.21 -21.75
C GLU A 246 -21.93 -9.22 -21.24
N GLY A 247 -21.72 -8.12 -21.98
CA GLY A 247 -20.81 -7.05 -21.62
C GLY A 247 -21.56 -5.78 -21.25
N THR A 248 -20.93 -4.93 -20.41
CA THR A 248 -21.46 -3.59 -20.10
C THR A 248 -20.37 -2.56 -20.42
N VAL A 249 -20.69 -1.57 -21.24
CA VAL A 249 -19.78 -0.47 -21.56
C VAL A 249 -19.53 0.37 -20.31
N LYS A 250 -18.27 0.39 -19.83
CA LYS A 250 -17.89 1.12 -18.61
C LYS A 250 -17.24 2.45 -18.91
N TRP A 251 -16.56 2.54 -20.05
CA TRP A 251 -15.83 3.74 -20.42
C TRP A 251 -15.66 3.81 -21.94
N ILE A 252 -15.64 5.01 -22.46
CA ILE A 252 -15.38 5.33 -23.87
C ILE A 252 -14.33 6.45 -23.88
N ALA A 253 -13.29 6.31 -24.69
CA ALA A 253 -12.23 7.32 -24.82
C ALA A 253 -12.80 8.64 -25.36
N SER A 254 -12.38 9.77 -24.78
CA SER A 254 -12.70 11.11 -25.26
C SER A 254 -11.82 11.54 -26.45
N GLU A 255 -10.72 10.86 -26.66
CA GLU A 255 -9.77 11.12 -27.74
C GLU A 255 -9.67 9.91 -28.65
N SER A 256 -9.50 10.17 -29.95
CA SER A 256 -9.30 9.12 -30.94
C SER A 256 -7.85 8.64 -30.92
N GLU A 257 -7.67 7.35 -31.10
CA GLU A 257 -6.38 6.68 -31.26
C GLU A 257 -6.23 6.17 -32.70
N PHE A 258 -4.99 5.98 -33.17
CA PHE A 258 -4.77 5.23 -34.41
C PHE A 258 -5.00 3.73 -34.14
N THR A 259 -5.62 3.03 -35.09
CA THR A 259 -5.88 1.59 -34.97
C THR A 259 -4.56 0.85 -34.61
N PRO A 260 -4.51 0.12 -33.48
CA PRO A 260 -3.35 -0.66 -33.08
C PRO A 260 -2.97 -1.66 -34.18
N LYS A 261 -1.66 -1.84 -34.44
CA LYS A 261 -1.13 -2.72 -35.51
C LYS A 261 -1.61 -4.18 -35.41
N ASN A 262 -2.05 -4.60 -34.22
CA ASN A 262 -2.46 -5.98 -33.94
C ASN A 262 -3.94 -6.25 -34.22
N ILE A 263 -4.73 -5.21 -34.56
CA ILE A 263 -6.16 -5.37 -34.84
C ILE A 263 -6.41 -5.22 -36.34
N GLN A 264 -6.80 -6.30 -36.98
CA GLN A 264 -7.18 -6.30 -38.37
C GLN A 264 -8.68 -5.99 -38.51
N THR A 265 -9.03 -4.70 -38.65
CA THR A 265 -10.35 -4.32 -39.11
C THR A 265 -10.37 -4.33 -40.64
N ARG A 266 -11.47 -4.83 -41.26
CA ARG A 266 -11.58 -5.03 -42.72
C ARG A 266 -11.52 -3.73 -43.53
N ASN A 267 -11.77 -2.57 -42.93
CA ASN A 267 -11.91 -1.30 -43.63
C ASN A 267 -10.96 -0.22 -43.14
N SER A 268 -9.68 -0.41 -43.27
CA SER A 268 -8.69 0.65 -43.20
C SER A 268 -7.77 0.73 -41.97
N ARG A 269 -6.51 0.51 -42.30
CA ARG A 269 -5.35 0.79 -41.42
C ARG A 269 -5.06 2.29 -41.21
N ALA A 270 -6.01 3.17 -41.56
CA ALA A 270 -5.83 4.62 -41.54
C ALA A 270 -6.97 5.39 -40.82
N ASN A 271 -7.93 4.70 -40.19
CA ASN A 271 -9.05 5.40 -39.55
C ASN A 271 -8.77 5.61 -38.04
N LEU A 272 -9.12 6.79 -37.58
CA LEU A 272 -9.18 7.12 -36.17
C LEU A 272 -10.29 6.28 -35.52
N VAL A 273 -9.95 5.64 -34.41
CA VAL A 273 -10.85 4.81 -33.61
C VAL A 273 -10.91 5.30 -32.16
N TYR A 274 -12.00 4.99 -31.51
CA TYR A 274 -12.19 5.30 -30.09
C TYR A 274 -12.17 4.02 -29.28
N ALA A 275 -11.30 3.94 -28.27
CA ALA A 275 -11.25 2.81 -27.37
C ALA A 275 -12.45 2.83 -26.42
N ALA A 276 -13.08 1.69 -26.20
CA ALA A 276 -14.10 1.50 -25.16
C ALA A 276 -13.73 0.31 -24.28
N LYS A 277 -13.94 0.43 -22.98
CA LYS A 277 -13.80 -0.68 -22.03
C LYS A 277 -15.19 -1.26 -21.74
N ILE A 278 -15.35 -2.53 -22.06
CA ILE A 278 -16.59 -3.29 -21.88
C ILE A 278 -16.31 -4.35 -20.81
N ALA A 279 -16.93 -4.21 -19.64
CA ALA A 279 -16.77 -5.15 -18.55
C ALA A 279 -17.51 -6.46 -18.84
N VAL A 280 -16.83 -7.56 -18.65
CA VAL A 280 -17.30 -8.92 -18.86
C VAL A 280 -16.95 -9.77 -17.64
N VAL A 281 -17.91 -10.59 -17.20
CA VAL A 281 -17.65 -11.60 -16.15
C VAL A 281 -17.01 -12.82 -16.79
N ASN A 282 -15.86 -13.22 -16.31
CA ASN A 282 -15.12 -14.37 -16.84
C ASN A 282 -15.63 -15.67 -16.20
N ASP A 283 -15.90 -16.65 -17.01
CA ASP A 283 -16.24 -18.03 -16.61
C ASP A 283 -15.00 -18.94 -16.44
N GLY A 284 -13.78 -18.35 -16.53
CA GLY A 284 -12.49 -19.03 -16.45
C GLY A 284 -11.86 -19.33 -17.80
N ARG A 285 -12.58 -19.17 -18.91
CA ARG A 285 -12.09 -19.40 -20.28
C ARG A 285 -11.32 -18.20 -20.82
N LEU A 286 -11.79 -16.99 -20.55
CA LEU A 286 -11.17 -15.77 -21.04
C LEU A 286 -9.77 -15.63 -20.47
N LYS A 287 -8.83 -15.29 -21.37
CA LYS A 287 -7.44 -14.99 -21.03
C LYS A 287 -7.08 -13.61 -21.55
N ILE A 288 -6.12 -12.96 -20.90
CA ILE A 288 -5.57 -11.68 -21.34
C ILE A 288 -4.99 -11.86 -22.75
N GLY A 289 -5.32 -10.94 -23.65
CA GLY A 289 -4.86 -10.98 -25.06
C GLY A 289 -5.72 -11.79 -26.02
N VAL A 290 -6.75 -12.51 -25.54
CA VAL A 290 -7.73 -13.14 -26.42
C VAL A 290 -8.49 -12.06 -27.20
N TYR A 291 -8.76 -12.30 -28.47
CA TYR A 291 -9.56 -11.41 -29.29
C TYR A 291 -11.05 -11.51 -28.94
N GLY A 292 -11.73 -10.39 -29.06
CA GLY A 292 -13.17 -10.33 -28.85
C GLY A 292 -13.82 -9.36 -29.81
N GLU A 293 -15.07 -9.66 -30.13
CA GLU A 293 -15.90 -8.90 -31.03
C GLU A 293 -17.13 -8.41 -30.29
N VAL A 294 -17.65 -7.27 -30.68
CA VAL A 294 -18.81 -6.61 -30.03
C VAL A 294 -19.94 -6.51 -31.03
N ILE A 295 -21.13 -6.86 -30.58
CA ILE A 295 -22.41 -6.65 -31.28
C ILE A 295 -23.25 -5.72 -30.40
N ILE A 296 -23.71 -4.60 -30.99
CA ILE A 296 -24.48 -3.53 -30.31
C ILE A 296 -25.97 -3.84 -30.39
#